data_ff1ec297c2fc4ed1771acf5a15d5cb47
#
_entry.id   ff1ec297c2fc4ed1771acf5a15d5cb47
#
_cell.length_a   1.000
_cell.length_b   1.000
_cell.length_c   1.000
_cell.angle_alpha   90.00
_cell.angle_beta   90.00
_cell.angle_gamma   90.00
#
_symmetry.space_group_name_H-M   'P 1'
#
loop_
_entity.id
_entity.type
_entity.pdbx_description
1 polymer ?
#
loop_
_entity_poly.entity_id
_entity_poly.type
_entity_poly.pdbx_seq_one_letter_code
_entity_poly.pdbx_strand_id
1 'polypeptide(L)'
;MQLKLYHYLSFLVCMAKYNITEKKEKEAVYRTLVSPKLMDEMKEKILNIIVMQKKYKDKNYSAKQLAIDLGTNTRYISAVVNVRFHMNYSSFVNKYRIEEAMSILTDKCYRDLRMEEVSDMVGFANRQSFYASFFKLMNMTPRDYRIQHTKQFAQKPAAKKAKRKKTKK
;
A
#
# COMPACT_ATOMS: atom_id res chain seq x y z
N MET A 1 2.58 -3.67 -18.76
CA MET A 1 1.68 -4.51 -17.92
C MET A 1 2.43 -5.49 -17.02
N GLN A 2 3.47 -6.18 -17.47
CA GLN A 2 4.24 -7.16 -16.67
C GLN A 2 4.93 -6.59 -15.41
N LEU A 3 5.37 -5.33 -15.41
CA LEU A 3 6.05 -4.73 -14.24
C LEU A 3 5.12 -4.56 -13.02
N LYS A 4 3.86 -4.17 -13.26
CA LYS A 4 2.87 -4.05 -12.17
C LYS A 4 2.54 -5.41 -11.55
N LEU A 5 2.51 -6.46 -12.37
CA LEU A 5 2.26 -7.83 -11.92
C LEU A 5 3.42 -8.37 -11.05
N TYR A 6 4.67 -8.04 -11.40
CA TYR A 6 5.85 -8.45 -10.64
C TYR A 6 5.92 -7.76 -9.26
N HIS A 7 5.59 -6.46 -9.21
CA HIS A 7 5.47 -5.73 -7.95
C HIS A 7 4.34 -6.28 -7.07
N TYR A 8 3.21 -6.62 -7.69
CA TYR A 8 2.09 -7.21 -6.97
C TYR A 8 2.42 -8.60 -6.41
N LEU A 9 3.11 -9.45 -7.19
CA LEU A 9 3.56 -10.77 -6.74
C LEU A 9 4.62 -10.68 -5.64
N SER A 10 5.61 -9.77 -5.76
CA SER A 10 6.62 -9.53 -4.72
C SER A 10 5.98 -9.04 -3.42
N PHE A 11 4.97 -8.18 -3.54
CA PHE A 11 4.18 -7.70 -2.40
C PHE A 11 3.37 -8.83 -1.76
N LEU A 12 2.70 -9.69 -2.55
CA LEU A 12 1.96 -10.86 -2.04
C LEU A 12 2.88 -11.85 -1.32
N VAL A 13 4.08 -12.09 -1.83
CA VAL A 13 5.07 -12.96 -1.19
C VAL A 13 5.57 -12.34 0.12
N CYS A 14 5.78 -11.03 0.17
CA CYS A 14 6.16 -10.34 1.39
C CYS A 14 5.03 -10.36 2.43
N MET A 15 3.78 -10.20 1.99
CA MET A 15 2.60 -10.32 2.86
C MET A 15 2.39 -11.74 3.40
N ALA A 16 2.72 -12.78 2.63
CA ALA A 16 2.66 -14.17 3.09
C ALA A 16 3.71 -14.47 4.19
N LYS A 17 4.84 -13.75 4.19
CA LYS A 17 5.85 -13.83 5.26
C LYS A 17 5.50 -12.96 6.48
N TYR A 18 4.52 -12.06 6.34
CA TYR A 18 3.97 -11.31 7.44
C TYR A 18 3.07 -12.24 8.25
N ASN A 19 3.70 -13.12 9.02
CA ASN A 19 3.02 -13.94 10.01
C ASN A 19 2.33 -12.98 11.00
N ILE A 20 1.06 -12.72 10.74
CA ILE A 20 0.12 -12.31 11.77
C ILE A 20 0.15 -13.50 12.71
N THR A 21 0.97 -13.41 13.78
CA THR A 21 0.85 -14.33 14.90
C THR A 21 -0.64 -14.39 15.18
N GLU A 22 -1.22 -15.57 14.93
CA GLU A 22 -2.57 -15.88 15.38
C GLU A 22 -2.59 -15.64 16.89
N LYS A 23 -2.82 -14.38 17.27
CA LYS A 23 -3.42 -14.13 18.55
C LYS A 23 -4.68 -14.96 18.48
N LYS A 24 -4.76 -16.04 19.25
CA LYS A 24 -6.04 -16.68 19.61
C LYS A 24 -6.92 -15.55 20.10
N GLU A 25 -7.61 -14.92 19.17
CA GLU A 25 -8.50 -13.82 19.48
C GLU A 25 -9.61 -14.45 20.29
N LYS A 26 -9.72 -13.97 21.54
CA LYS A 26 -10.98 -14.05 22.24
C LYS A 26 -12.01 -13.50 21.25
N GLU A 27 -12.88 -14.35 20.72
CA GLU A 27 -13.92 -13.95 19.79
C GLU A 27 -14.63 -12.75 20.37
N ALA A 28 -14.38 -11.60 19.78
CA ALA A 28 -14.97 -10.40 20.30
C ALA A 28 -16.48 -10.53 20.12
N VAL A 29 -17.22 -10.31 21.20
CA VAL A 29 -18.68 -10.49 21.28
C VAL A 29 -19.42 -9.84 20.11
N TYR A 30 -18.87 -8.77 19.52
CA TYR A 30 -19.46 -8.10 18.34
C TYR A 30 -19.34 -8.91 17.03
N ARG A 31 -18.48 -9.96 16.94
CA ARG A 31 -18.42 -10.84 15.76
C ARG A 31 -19.68 -11.69 15.63
N THR A 32 -20.29 -12.01 16.74
CA THR A 32 -21.52 -12.81 16.78
C THR A 32 -22.77 -11.98 16.54
N LEU A 33 -22.69 -10.64 16.75
CA LEU A 33 -23.83 -9.74 16.64
C LEU A 33 -24.07 -9.17 15.23
N VAL A 34 -23.14 -9.35 14.30
CA VAL A 34 -23.24 -8.77 12.95
C VAL A 34 -23.34 -9.88 11.92
N SER A 35 -24.37 -9.83 11.07
CA SER A 35 -24.52 -10.81 10.01
C SER A 35 -23.37 -10.76 9.02
N PRO A 36 -22.88 -11.89 8.49
CA PRO A 36 -21.80 -11.93 7.50
C PRO A 36 -22.08 -11.05 6.28
N LYS A 37 -23.33 -11.00 5.82
CA LYS A 37 -23.77 -10.17 4.70
C LYS A 37 -23.53 -8.68 4.96
N LEU A 38 -23.91 -8.20 6.14
CA LEU A 38 -23.72 -6.79 6.52
C LEU A 38 -22.23 -6.44 6.64
N MET A 39 -21.38 -7.38 7.09
CA MET A 39 -19.93 -7.20 7.11
C MET A 39 -19.35 -7.07 5.72
N ASP A 40 -19.85 -7.84 4.73
CA ASP A 40 -19.38 -7.78 3.34
C ASP A 40 -19.81 -6.47 2.67
N GLU A 41 -21.04 -6.04 2.88
CA GLU A 41 -21.51 -4.73 2.39
C GLU A 41 -20.67 -3.58 2.97
N MET A 42 -20.34 -3.64 4.26
CA MET A 42 -19.51 -2.63 4.91
C MET A 42 -18.06 -2.68 4.42
N LYS A 43 -17.50 -3.87 4.17
CA LYS A 43 -16.19 -4.05 3.56
C LYS A 43 -16.11 -3.32 2.22
N GLU A 44 -17.09 -3.49 1.34
CA GLU A 44 -17.12 -2.83 0.03
C GLU A 44 -17.20 -1.30 0.17
N LYS A 45 -18.02 -0.79 1.10
CA LYS A 45 -18.09 0.65 1.40
C LYS A 45 -16.75 1.21 1.91
N ILE A 46 -16.07 0.49 2.80
CA ILE A 46 -14.74 0.86 3.31
C ILE A 46 -13.71 0.89 2.15
N LEU A 47 -13.69 -0.12 1.29
CA LEU A 47 -12.81 -0.17 0.14
C LEU A 47 -13.08 1.00 -0.82
N ASN A 48 -14.34 1.31 -1.09
CA ASN A 48 -14.68 2.43 -1.94
C ASN A 48 -14.13 3.75 -1.41
N ILE A 49 -14.34 4.06 -0.13
CA ILE A 49 -13.87 5.32 0.47
C ILE A 49 -12.34 5.33 0.58
N ILE A 50 -11.76 4.32 1.20
CA ILE A 50 -10.32 4.32 1.47
C ILE A 50 -9.51 4.19 0.18
N VAL A 51 -9.85 3.25 -0.69
CA VAL A 51 -9.03 2.86 -1.84
C VAL A 51 -9.44 3.62 -3.10
N MET A 52 -10.71 3.57 -3.50
CA MET A 52 -11.16 4.17 -4.77
C MET A 52 -11.14 5.69 -4.70
N GLN A 53 -11.60 6.30 -3.59
CA GLN A 53 -11.53 7.75 -3.37
C GLN A 53 -10.16 8.20 -2.84
N LYS A 54 -9.22 7.27 -2.64
CA LYS A 54 -7.84 7.53 -2.15
C LYS A 54 -7.77 8.29 -0.82
N LYS A 55 -8.76 8.11 0.05
CA LYS A 55 -8.78 8.75 1.38
C LYS A 55 -7.60 8.33 2.27
N TYR A 56 -6.91 7.23 1.94
CA TYR A 56 -5.66 6.86 2.61
C TYR A 56 -4.55 7.93 2.48
N LYS A 57 -4.59 8.81 1.45
CA LYS A 57 -3.61 9.89 1.28
C LYS A 57 -3.83 11.05 2.25
N ASP A 58 -5.02 11.18 2.80
CA ASP A 58 -5.30 12.22 3.79
C ASP A 58 -4.71 11.81 5.14
N LYS A 59 -3.77 12.63 5.67
CA LYS A 59 -3.12 12.40 6.96
C LYS A 59 -4.09 12.43 8.13
N ASN A 60 -5.17 13.19 7.99
CA ASN A 60 -6.16 13.44 9.03
C ASN A 60 -7.35 12.47 8.95
N TYR A 61 -7.45 11.66 7.89
CA TYR A 61 -8.57 10.73 7.73
C TYR A 61 -8.44 9.52 8.65
N SER A 62 -9.17 9.57 9.73
CA SER A 62 -9.13 8.57 10.81
C SER A 62 -10.28 7.55 10.71
N ALA A 63 -10.18 6.46 11.49
CA ALA A 63 -11.28 5.50 11.66
C ALA A 63 -12.56 6.17 12.21
N LYS A 64 -12.43 7.25 12.98
CA LYS A 64 -13.54 8.05 13.48
C LYS A 64 -14.25 8.77 12.33
N GLN A 65 -13.50 9.40 11.43
CA GLN A 65 -14.07 10.06 10.27
C GLN A 65 -14.75 9.06 9.33
N LEU A 66 -14.10 7.92 9.06
CA LEU A 66 -14.71 6.85 8.27
C LEU A 66 -16.02 6.32 8.90
N ALA A 67 -16.07 6.21 10.22
CA ALA A 67 -17.28 5.80 10.91
C ALA A 67 -18.43 6.82 10.76
N ILE A 68 -18.10 8.12 10.80
CA ILE A 68 -19.07 9.21 10.55
C ILE A 68 -19.58 9.12 9.11
N ASP A 69 -18.69 9.02 8.14
CA ASP A 69 -19.03 8.98 6.70
C ASP A 69 -19.89 7.76 6.33
N LEU A 70 -19.76 6.67 7.08
CA LEU A 70 -20.53 5.44 6.89
C LEU A 70 -21.76 5.32 7.81
N GLY A 71 -22.04 6.34 8.65
CA GLY A 71 -23.18 6.31 9.60
C GLY A 71 -23.08 5.20 10.64
N THR A 72 -21.87 4.88 11.11
CA THR A 72 -21.59 3.78 12.03
C THR A 72 -20.64 4.21 13.16
N ASN A 73 -20.09 3.26 13.89
CA ASN A 73 -19.14 3.52 14.96
C ASN A 73 -17.76 2.90 14.69
N THR A 74 -16.73 3.40 15.38
CA THR A 74 -15.33 2.94 15.20
C THR A 74 -15.12 1.48 15.60
N ARG A 75 -15.91 0.95 16.54
CA ARG A 75 -15.84 -0.46 16.96
C ARG A 75 -16.26 -1.36 15.79
N TYR A 76 -17.34 -0.96 15.11
CA TYR A 76 -17.82 -1.70 13.94
C TYR A 76 -16.84 -1.66 12.78
N ILE A 77 -16.27 -0.49 12.46
CA ILE A 77 -15.17 -0.37 11.46
C ILE A 77 -14.00 -1.29 11.82
N SER A 78 -13.56 -1.25 13.10
CA SER A 78 -12.46 -2.10 13.56
C SER A 78 -12.79 -3.59 13.45
N ALA A 79 -14.03 -3.98 13.75
CA ALA A 79 -14.49 -5.35 13.61
C ALA A 79 -14.44 -5.83 12.16
N VAL A 80 -15.01 -5.05 11.24
CA VAL A 80 -15.01 -5.38 9.80
C VAL A 80 -13.60 -5.49 9.27
N VAL A 81 -12.71 -4.52 9.59
CA VAL A 81 -11.33 -4.52 9.13
C VAL A 81 -10.56 -5.72 9.69
N ASN A 82 -10.73 -6.06 10.97
CA ASN A 82 -10.09 -7.22 11.56
C ASN A 82 -10.58 -8.53 10.95
N VAL A 83 -11.88 -8.69 10.79
CA VAL A 83 -12.48 -9.95 10.31
C VAL A 83 -12.24 -10.16 8.81
N ARG A 84 -12.35 -9.10 7.99
CA ARG A 84 -12.30 -9.22 6.53
C ARG A 84 -10.91 -8.99 5.94
N PHE A 85 -10.03 -8.27 6.63
CA PHE A 85 -8.67 -7.98 6.15
C PHE A 85 -7.58 -8.51 7.08
N HIS A 86 -7.93 -9.12 8.23
CA HIS A 86 -7.00 -9.69 9.21
C HIS A 86 -5.95 -8.70 9.73
N MET A 87 -6.31 -7.43 9.85
CA MET A 87 -5.42 -6.38 10.32
C MET A 87 -6.20 -5.25 11.02
N ASN A 88 -5.51 -4.42 11.79
CA ASN A 88 -6.13 -3.23 12.35
C ASN A 88 -6.25 -2.12 11.29
N TYR A 89 -7.09 -1.11 11.57
CA TYR A 89 -7.35 0.00 10.65
C TYR A 89 -6.08 0.74 10.21
N SER A 90 -5.17 1.04 11.12
CA SER A 90 -3.92 1.74 10.79
C SER A 90 -3.03 0.91 9.85
N SER A 91 -2.93 -0.39 10.08
CA SER A 91 -2.19 -1.29 9.18
C SER A 91 -2.86 -1.41 7.82
N PHE A 92 -4.20 -1.42 7.78
CA PHE A 92 -4.98 -1.44 6.56
C PHE A 92 -4.73 -0.19 5.70
N VAL A 93 -4.81 1.01 6.29
CA VAL A 93 -4.54 2.27 5.58
C VAL A 93 -3.07 2.35 5.15
N ASN A 94 -2.13 2.01 6.04
CA ASN A 94 -0.70 2.06 5.75
C ASN A 94 -0.30 1.10 4.62
N LYS A 95 -0.98 -0.03 4.47
CA LYS A 95 -0.78 -0.94 3.34
C LYS A 95 -0.90 -0.18 2.00
N TYR A 96 -2.01 0.52 1.78
CA TYR A 96 -2.24 1.26 0.54
C TYR A 96 -1.29 2.45 0.36
N ARG A 97 -0.92 3.12 1.47
CA ARG A 97 0.11 4.17 1.45
C ARG A 97 1.46 3.62 0.98
N ILE A 98 1.86 2.45 1.44
CA ILE A 98 3.12 1.82 1.03
C ILE A 98 3.05 1.31 -0.41
N GLU A 99 1.94 0.74 -0.85
CA GLU A 99 1.74 0.35 -2.26
C GLU A 99 1.90 1.54 -3.21
N GLU A 100 1.31 2.68 -2.88
CA GLU A 100 1.49 3.93 -3.64
C GLU A 100 2.95 4.41 -3.59
N ALA A 101 3.58 4.37 -2.40
CA ALA A 101 4.98 4.75 -2.25
C ALA A 101 5.91 3.89 -3.12
N MET A 102 5.68 2.59 -3.19
CA MET A 102 6.44 1.68 -4.06
C MET A 102 6.33 2.08 -5.53
N SER A 103 5.13 2.48 -5.98
CA SER A 103 4.92 2.96 -7.35
C SER A 103 5.70 4.25 -7.61
N ILE A 104 5.66 5.22 -6.68
CA ILE A 104 6.40 6.49 -6.77
C ILE A 104 7.92 6.24 -6.77
N LEU A 105 8.41 5.38 -5.88
CA LEU A 105 9.84 5.10 -5.73
C LEU A 105 10.46 4.41 -6.97
N THR A 106 9.64 3.73 -7.76
CA THR A 106 10.08 3.03 -8.99
C THR A 106 9.81 3.82 -10.26
N ASP A 107 9.07 4.91 -10.19
CA ASP A 107 8.78 5.75 -11.35
C ASP A 107 9.93 6.73 -11.62
N LYS A 108 10.36 6.80 -12.88
CA LYS A 108 11.45 7.68 -13.34
C LYS A 108 11.12 9.16 -13.15
N CYS A 109 9.86 9.53 -13.25
CA CYS A 109 9.39 10.91 -13.09
C CYS A 109 9.58 11.43 -11.65
N TYR A 110 9.67 10.54 -10.67
CA TYR A 110 9.80 10.88 -9.25
C TYR A 110 11.20 10.54 -8.67
N ARG A 111 12.20 10.35 -9.54
CA ARG A 111 13.55 9.92 -9.14
C ARG A 111 14.20 10.90 -8.16
N ASP A 112 14.01 12.18 -8.34
CA ASP A 112 14.68 13.24 -7.58
C ASP A 112 13.95 13.65 -6.32
N LEU A 113 12.75 13.07 -6.07
CA LEU A 113 12.01 13.35 -4.84
C LEU A 113 12.75 12.87 -3.60
N ARG A 114 12.80 13.73 -2.59
CA ARG A 114 13.29 13.36 -1.25
C ARG A 114 12.29 12.40 -0.59
N MET A 115 12.78 11.60 0.36
CA MET A 115 11.93 10.62 1.06
C MET A 115 10.83 11.29 1.91
N GLU A 116 11.06 12.52 2.37
CA GLU A 116 10.06 13.35 3.04
C GLU A 116 8.90 13.67 2.10
N GLU A 117 9.20 14.08 0.87
CA GLU A 117 8.19 14.42 -0.14
C GLU A 117 7.36 13.19 -0.51
N VAL A 118 8.01 12.04 -0.68
CA VAL A 118 7.30 10.76 -0.90
C VAL A 118 6.39 10.42 0.28
N SER A 119 6.89 10.55 1.52
CA SER A 119 6.11 10.34 2.73
C SER A 119 4.86 11.22 2.78
N ASP A 120 5.02 12.49 2.42
CA ASP A 120 3.92 13.46 2.39
C ASP A 120 2.88 13.14 1.31
N MET A 121 3.33 12.81 0.10
CA MET A 121 2.46 12.46 -1.04
C MET A 121 1.57 11.26 -0.77
N VAL A 122 2.06 10.29 0.00
CA VAL A 122 1.29 9.08 0.31
C VAL A 122 0.49 9.18 1.61
N GLY A 123 0.58 10.32 2.33
CA GLY A 123 -0.29 10.62 3.47
C GLY A 123 0.25 10.20 4.84
N PHE A 124 1.55 9.99 5.01
CA PHE A 124 2.12 9.80 6.35
C PHE A 124 2.27 11.14 7.09
N ALA A 125 2.06 11.12 8.39
CA ALA A 125 2.21 12.31 9.22
C ALA A 125 3.66 12.81 9.32
N ASN A 126 4.63 11.87 9.24
CA ASN A 126 6.05 12.16 9.29
C ASN A 126 6.86 11.03 8.65
N ARG A 127 8.13 11.35 8.32
CA ARG A 127 9.09 10.42 7.73
C ARG A 127 9.34 9.16 8.57
N GLN A 128 9.38 9.29 9.89
CA GLN A 128 9.67 8.16 10.78
C GLN A 128 8.58 7.09 10.68
N SER A 129 7.30 7.51 10.73
CA SER A 129 6.15 6.61 10.57
C SER A 129 6.14 5.94 9.20
N PHE A 130 6.54 6.67 8.14
CA PHE A 130 6.70 6.12 6.79
C PHE A 130 7.77 5.03 6.76
N TYR A 131 8.98 5.31 7.26
CA TYR A 131 10.08 4.35 7.28
C TYR A 131 9.74 3.10 8.08
N ALA A 132 9.17 3.27 9.28
CA ALA A 132 8.76 2.15 10.12
C ALA A 132 7.70 1.27 9.45
N SER A 133 6.69 1.88 8.83
CA SER A 133 5.64 1.16 8.10
C SER A 133 6.17 0.48 6.84
N PHE A 134 7.06 1.13 6.11
CA PHE A 134 7.69 0.57 4.91
C PHE A 134 8.57 -0.63 5.27
N PHE A 135 9.43 -0.47 6.28
CA PHE A 135 10.29 -1.55 6.75
C PHE A 135 9.47 -2.75 7.26
N LYS A 136 8.41 -2.48 8.00
CA LYS A 136 7.51 -3.52 8.51
C LYS A 136 6.86 -4.35 7.39
N LEU A 137 6.52 -3.72 6.25
CA LEU A 137 5.85 -4.40 5.14
C LEU A 137 6.83 -5.00 4.12
N MET A 138 7.96 -4.32 3.87
CA MET A 138 8.90 -4.68 2.79
C MET A 138 10.20 -5.29 3.28
N ASN A 139 10.45 -5.30 4.61
CA ASN A 139 11.69 -5.75 5.24
C ASN A 139 12.94 -5.05 4.71
N MET A 140 12.79 -3.84 4.19
CA MET A 140 13.88 -2.98 3.72
C MET A 140 13.47 -1.51 3.82
N THR A 141 14.45 -0.60 3.73
CA THR A 141 14.13 0.83 3.76
C THR A 141 13.58 1.33 2.42
N PRO A 142 12.79 2.43 2.40
CA PRO A 142 12.33 3.04 1.15
C PRO A 142 13.48 3.42 0.20
N ARG A 143 14.62 3.86 0.78
CA ARG A 143 15.82 4.22 0.02
C ARG A 143 16.44 3.00 -0.66
N ASP A 144 16.60 1.90 0.06
CA ASP A 144 17.16 0.67 -0.49
C ASP A 144 16.26 0.11 -1.58
N TYR A 145 14.95 0.15 -1.36
CA TYR A 145 13.95 -0.23 -2.35
C TYR A 145 14.12 0.57 -3.65
N ARG A 146 14.22 1.91 -3.56
CA ARG A 146 14.49 2.76 -4.72
C ARG A 146 15.77 2.37 -5.44
N ILE A 147 16.88 2.22 -4.72
CA ILE A 147 18.20 1.87 -5.30
C ILE A 147 18.14 0.53 -6.02
N GLN A 148 17.57 -0.49 -5.41
CA GLN A 148 17.46 -1.83 -5.97
C GLN A 148 16.67 -1.83 -7.28
N HIS A 149 15.54 -1.14 -7.32
CA HIS A 149 14.69 -1.09 -8.50
C HIS A 149 15.23 -0.15 -9.59
N THR A 150 15.95 0.92 -9.23
CA THR A 150 16.59 1.81 -10.20
C THR A 150 17.76 1.12 -10.92
N LYS A 151 18.54 0.29 -10.23
CA LYS A 151 19.63 -0.49 -10.85
C LYS A 151 19.11 -1.50 -11.88
N GLN A 152 17.97 -2.11 -11.66
CA GLN A 152 17.35 -3.04 -12.61
C GLN A 152 16.96 -2.36 -13.94
N PHE A 153 16.63 -1.07 -13.94
CA PHE A 153 16.35 -0.31 -15.16
C PHE A 153 17.61 0.11 -15.92
N ALA A 154 18.74 0.28 -15.23
CA ALA A 154 20.02 0.63 -15.85
C ALA A 154 20.64 -0.55 -16.60
N GLN A 155 20.28 -1.78 -16.29
CA GLN A 155 20.83 -3.01 -16.88
C GLN A 155 20.08 -3.50 -18.13
N LYS A 156 18.98 -2.87 -18.58
CA LYS A 156 18.38 -3.18 -19.87
C LYS A 156 19.27 -2.58 -20.97
N PRO A 157 19.95 -3.39 -21.83
CA PRO A 157 20.79 -2.86 -22.88
C PRO A 157 19.94 -1.99 -23.82
N ALA A 158 20.40 -0.77 -24.08
CA ALA A 158 19.83 0.08 -25.11
C ALA A 158 19.82 -0.71 -26.43
N ALA A 159 18.63 -0.96 -26.97
CA ALA A 159 18.46 -1.60 -28.26
C ALA A 159 19.36 -0.90 -29.27
N LYS A 160 20.29 -1.65 -29.90
CA LYS A 160 21.28 -1.19 -30.86
C LYS A 160 20.59 -0.32 -31.90
N LYS A 161 20.91 0.98 -31.94
CA LYS A 161 20.60 1.85 -33.08
C LYS A 161 21.26 1.24 -34.30
N ALA A 162 20.50 0.67 -35.21
CA ALA A 162 20.97 0.18 -36.50
C ALA A 162 21.65 1.33 -37.24
N LYS A 163 22.96 1.19 -37.48
CA LYS A 163 23.74 2.09 -38.35
C LYS A 163 23.17 1.96 -39.75
N ARG A 164 22.39 2.94 -40.19
CA ARG A 164 22.09 3.14 -41.62
C ARG A 164 23.43 3.48 -42.32
N LYS A 165 24.02 2.51 -42.99
CA LYS A 165 25.07 2.77 -43.98
C LYS A 165 24.44 3.58 -45.10
N LYS A 166 24.88 4.83 -45.26
CA LYS A 166 24.70 5.58 -46.49
C LYS A 166 25.68 5.00 -47.53
N THR A 167 25.16 4.26 -48.47
CA THR A 167 25.85 4.01 -49.74
C THR A 167 25.68 5.26 -50.61
N LYS A 168 26.78 6.00 -50.82
CA LYS A 168 26.92 6.97 -51.91
C LYS A 168 27.24 6.19 -53.20
N LYS A 169 26.50 6.51 -54.20
CA LYS A 169 26.91 6.43 -55.60
C LYS A 169 26.46 7.70 -56.28
#